data_f12c82e9ffcec81515fc63f5c6beffdc
#
_entry.id   f12c82e9ffcec81515fc63f5c6beffdc
#
_cell.length_a   1.000
_cell.length_b   1.000
_cell.length_c   1.000
_cell.angle_alpha   90.00
_cell.angle_beta   90.00
_cell.angle_gamma   90.00
#
_symmetry.space_group_name_H-M   'P 1'
#
loop_
_entity.id
_entity.type
_entity.pdbx_description
1 polymer ?
#
loop_
_entity_poly.entity_id
_entity_poly.type
_entity_poly.pdbx_seq_one_letter_code
_entity_poly.pdbx_strand_id
1 'polypeptide(L)'
;MKIKMFFLTTAFITQSTYASELPVIPLRDLVNAALTHQPSVAVSYYETEKKNSDLDLSRAALYPTLDLTSGLNNNRKESSGTERNVENKVSLSYRITDFGVRGANIRKSEYERDNSKTDYEKTKNIVSQEVVTTYYNISKYREMIDGVNLEKEFYKKMLETFSLLVSSGVAMQSDMRKVQVSIDALNTRSIMYQSMLDDEMYKMQNMTGLNLSPVQIQSDEKFNLFKKYIFVESPEKLMDMVMKYNDDYKILVNTRKAATEDINAAKSSYFPTVDLVSSYVQNNPSGSAKKSDYEDEFKTGINVSFNIFNGFRNSAQERKMVASYSQAKLQIDDFLIKTRYNIDSQLSRYAAAKETYSVAERSHTNALQLTELYEQEFQLGQKSLLDLISSRNEAFQAYVSMIDSKYSLYILKLQQLSLIFHLMDYLKGNTESELNVMK
;
A
#
# COMPACT_ATOMS: atom_id res chain seq x y z
N MET A 1 39.11 4.14 57.02
CA MET A 1 38.72 4.87 55.82
C MET A 1 39.83 4.71 54.80
N LYS A 2 39.70 3.73 53.87
CA LYS A 2 40.73 3.39 52.89
C LYS A 2 40.22 3.87 51.51
N ILE A 3 40.84 4.90 50.96
CA ILE A 3 40.60 5.44 49.64
C ILE A 3 41.40 4.58 48.64
N LYS A 4 40.66 3.88 47.74
CA LYS A 4 41.26 3.18 46.58
C LYS A 4 41.29 4.12 45.40
N MET A 5 42.51 4.49 45.03
CA MET A 5 42.84 5.28 43.84
C MET A 5 42.78 4.38 42.60
N PHE A 6 41.81 4.66 41.68
CA PHE A 6 41.69 3.95 40.42
C PHE A 6 42.53 4.65 39.36
N PHE A 7 43.57 3.97 38.88
CA PHE A 7 44.34 4.41 37.71
C PHE A 7 43.55 4.08 36.43
N LEU A 8 43.16 5.11 35.68
CA LEU A 8 42.54 4.97 34.36
C LEU A 8 43.69 4.94 33.32
N THR A 9 44.00 3.76 32.79
CA THR A 9 44.88 3.59 31.64
C THR A 9 44.09 3.86 30.37
N THR A 10 44.31 4.98 29.72
CA THR A 10 43.79 5.31 28.38
C THR A 10 44.55 4.49 27.34
N ALA A 11 43.95 3.43 26.84
CA ALA A 11 44.43 2.73 25.66
C ALA A 11 43.96 3.52 24.42
N PHE A 12 44.94 4.11 23.72
CA PHE A 12 44.76 4.68 22.38
C PHE A 12 44.55 3.50 21.41
N ILE A 13 43.29 3.20 21.06
CA ILE A 13 42.96 2.31 19.95
C ILE A 13 43.06 3.15 18.67
N THR A 14 44.14 2.94 17.91
CA THR A 14 44.24 3.40 16.53
C THR A 14 43.22 2.63 15.72
N GLN A 15 42.04 3.21 15.50
CA GLN A 15 41.08 2.72 14.50
C GLN A 15 41.71 2.94 13.11
N SER A 16 42.23 1.87 12.52
CA SER A 16 42.43 1.79 11.09
C SER A 16 41.07 1.88 10.43
N THR A 17 40.78 3.02 9.83
CA THR A 17 39.63 3.19 8.94
C THR A 17 39.84 2.33 7.69
N TYR A 18 39.47 1.05 7.77
CA TYR A 18 39.09 0.35 6.57
C TYR A 18 37.83 1.10 6.04
N ALA A 19 37.93 1.63 4.83
CA ALA A 19 36.79 2.04 4.07
C ALA A 19 35.92 0.75 3.85
N SER A 20 35.05 0.44 4.81
CA SER A 20 34.11 -0.66 4.67
C SER A 20 33.21 -0.29 3.49
N GLU A 21 33.25 -1.08 2.44
CA GLU A 21 32.21 -1.01 1.42
C GLU A 21 30.87 -1.04 2.14
N LEU A 22 30.06 0.00 1.93
CA LEU A 22 28.75 0.11 2.57
C LEU A 22 27.95 -1.14 2.21
N PRO A 23 27.35 -1.84 3.18
CA PRO A 23 26.65 -3.10 2.91
C PRO A 23 25.52 -2.87 1.93
N VAL A 24 25.47 -3.70 0.89
CA VAL A 24 24.38 -3.70 -0.10
C VAL A 24 23.12 -4.22 0.57
N ILE A 25 22.02 -3.47 0.49
CA ILE A 25 20.75 -3.78 1.11
C ILE A 25 19.87 -4.54 0.09
N PRO A 26 19.42 -5.75 0.41
CA PRO A 26 18.51 -6.50 -0.46
C PRO A 26 17.15 -5.81 -0.59
N LEU A 27 16.50 -5.96 -1.76
CA LEU A 27 15.18 -5.39 -2.02
C LEU A 27 14.13 -5.78 -0.95
N ARG A 28 14.17 -7.03 -0.48
CA ARG A 28 13.27 -7.53 0.58
C ARG A 28 13.41 -6.69 1.86
N ASP A 29 14.62 -6.31 2.22
CA ASP A 29 14.88 -5.56 3.45
C ASP A 29 14.46 -4.09 3.29
N LEU A 30 14.59 -3.51 2.09
CA LEU A 30 14.01 -2.20 1.76
C LEU A 30 12.48 -2.20 1.89
N VAL A 31 11.81 -3.25 1.38
CA VAL A 31 10.36 -3.38 1.54
C VAL A 31 9.96 -3.55 3.01
N ASN A 32 10.68 -4.37 3.79
CA ASN A 32 10.41 -4.52 5.22
C ASN A 32 10.59 -3.20 5.99
N ALA A 33 11.65 -2.44 5.68
CA ALA A 33 11.88 -1.12 6.28
C ALA A 33 10.73 -0.17 5.97
N ALA A 34 10.28 -0.12 4.71
CA ALA A 34 9.15 0.72 4.30
C ALA A 34 7.84 0.31 5.00
N LEU A 35 7.53 -0.98 5.08
CA LEU A 35 6.34 -1.47 5.79
C LEU A 35 6.33 -1.10 7.28
N THR A 36 7.51 -0.98 7.89
CA THR A 36 7.65 -0.58 9.29
C THR A 36 7.60 0.94 9.45
N HIS A 37 8.13 1.69 8.48
CA HIS A 37 8.28 3.14 8.56
C HIS A 37 7.03 3.91 8.09
N GLN A 38 6.28 3.37 7.10
CA GLN A 38 5.16 4.09 6.49
C GLN A 38 3.96 4.24 7.42
N PRO A 39 3.52 5.49 7.74
CA PRO A 39 2.37 5.72 8.60
C PRO A 39 1.06 5.14 8.05
N SER A 40 0.90 5.04 6.73
CA SER A 40 -0.29 4.46 6.09
C SER A 40 -0.53 3.00 6.51
N VAL A 41 0.54 2.22 6.69
CA VAL A 41 0.47 0.83 7.17
C VAL A 41 0.01 0.79 8.63
N ALA A 42 0.54 1.68 9.48
CA ALA A 42 0.13 1.78 10.88
C ALA A 42 -1.33 2.25 11.01
N VAL A 43 -1.75 3.24 10.21
CA VAL A 43 -3.15 3.71 10.15
C VAL A 43 -4.10 2.57 9.81
N SER A 44 -3.78 1.78 8.79
CA SER A 44 -4.59 0.63 8.37
C SER A 44 -4.63 -0.48 9.43
N TYR A 45 -3.51 -0.70 10.15
CA TYR A 45 -3.48 -1.60 11.31
C TYR A 45 -4.43 -1.13 12.42
N TYR A 46 -4.37 0.15 12.83
CA TYR A 46 -5.26 0.67 13.88
C TYR A 46 -6.73 0.73 13.43
N GLU A 47 -7.02 0.90 12.14
CA GLU A 47 -8.39 0.73 11.63
C GLU A 47 -8.89 -0.72 11.83
N THR A 48 -8.01 -1.72 11.68
CA THR A 48 -8.34 -3.12 11.98
C THR A 48 -8.61 -3.32 13.48
N GLU A 49 -7.81 -2.72 14.37
CA GLU A 49 -8.05 -2.78 15.81
C GLU A 49 -9.35 -2.09 16.22
N LYS A 50 -9.68 -0.97 15.58
CA LYS A 50 -10.98 -0.30 15.75
C LYS A 50 -12.13 -1.22 15.33
N LYS A 51 -12.03 -1.91 14.20
CA LYS A 51 -13.05 -2.86 13.74
C LYS A 51 -13.15 -4.12 14.61
N ASN A 52 -12.04 -4.57 15.22
CA ASN A 52 -12.07 -5.59 16.26
C ASN A 52 -12.91 -5.11 17.45
N SER A 53 -12.68 -3.87 17.91
CA SER A 53 -13.44 -3.28 19.02
C SER A 53 -14.92 -3.06 18.67
N ASP A 54 -15.25 -2.65 17.43
CA ASP A 54 -16.64 -2.55 16.93
C ASP A 54 -17.36 -3.92 17.00
N LEU A 55 -16.65 -5.01 16.65
CA LEU A 55 -17.17 -6.37 16.80
C LEU A 55 -17.41 -6.74 18.26
N ASP A 56 -16.49 -6.41 19.15
CA ASP A 56 -16.64 -6.67 20.60
C ASP A 56 -17.80 -5.84 21.18
N LEU A 57 -18.00 -4.58 20.74
CA LEU A 57 -19.17 -3.78 21.07
C LEU A 57 -20.47 -4.44 20.59
N SER A 58 -20.48 -5.00 19.38
CA SER A 58 -21.64 -5.75 18.86
C SER A 58 -21.92 -7.01 19.70
N ARG A 59 -20.89 -7.70 20.16
CA ARG A 59 -20.99 -8.87 21.05
C ARG A 59 -21.40 -8.50 22.45
N ALA A 60 -21.00 -7.33 22.94
CA ALA A 60 -21.38 -6.84 24.26
C ALA A 60 -22.92 -6.72 24.42
N ALA A 61 -23.65 -6.50 23.32
CA ALA A 61 -25.12 -6.52 23.33
C ALA A 61 -25.74 -7.88 23.70
N LEU A 62 -24.94 -8.96 23.74
CA LEU A 62 -25.41 -10.29 24.22
C LEU A 62 -25.37 -10.42 25.74
N TYR A 63 -24.70 -9.51 26.45
CA TYR A 63 -24.55 -9.57 27.89
C TYR A 63 -25.54 -8.65 28.60
N PRO A 64 -25.86 -8.91 29.90
CA PRO A 64 -26.66 -7.99 30.68
C PRO A 64 -25.93 -6.69 30.97
N THR A 65 -26.68 -5.60 31.11
CA THR A 65 -26.18 -4.34 31.67
C THR A 65 -26.58 -4.19 33.12
N LEU A 66 -25.71 -3.64 33.94
CA LEU A 66 -25.96 -3.28 35.32
C LEU A 66 -25.67 -1.79 35.51
N ASP A 67 -26.70 -1.03 35.80
CA ASP A 67 -26.62 0.40 35.92
C ASP A 67 -26.94 0.86 37.34
N LEU A 68 -26.15 1.80 37.88
CA LEU A 68 -26.41 2.51 39.13
C LEU A 68 -26.82 3.94 38.82
N THR A 69 -28.01 4.33 39.22
CA THR A 69 -28.52 5.70 39.07
C THR A 69 -28.81 6.29 40.44
N SER A 70 -28.33 7.49 40.71
CA SER A 70 -28.67 8.26 41.92
C SER A 70 -29.28 9.60 41.47
N GLY A 71 -30.45 9.89 41.98
CA GLY A 71 -31.20 11.11 41.59
C GLY A 71 -31.74 11.81 42.83
N LEU A 72 -31.71 13.16 42.84
CA LEU A 72 -32.38 14.01 43.78
C LEU A 72 -33.66 14.55 43.13
N ASN A 73 -34.79 14.02 43.60
CA ASN A 73 -36.14 14.46 43.18
C ASN A 73 -36.66 15.51 44.12
N ASN A 74 -37.08 16.66 43.63
CA ASN A 74 -37.63 17.77 44.38
C ASN A 74 -39.02 18.07 43.83
N ASN A 75 -40.06 17.52 44.45
CA ASN A 75 -41.44 17.66 44.03
C ASN A 75 -42.14 18.65 44.94
N ARG A 76 -42.73 19.70 44.38
CA ARG A 76 -43.56 20.63 45.09
C ARG A 76 -45.02 20.33 44.79
N LYS A 77 -45.75 19.91 45.83
CA LYS A 77 -47.20 19.69 45.80
C LYS A 77 -47.87 20.78 46.57
N GLU A 78 -48.94 21.36 46.01
CA GLU A 78 -49.73 22.43 46.67
C GLU A 78 -50.31 22.02 48.01
N SER A 79 -50.64 20.72 48.16
CA SER A 79 -51.28 20.17 49.37
C SER A 79 -50.32 19.74 50.47
N SER A 80 -49.04 19.43 50.16
CA SER A 80 -48.09 18.85 51.13
C SER A 80 -46.76 19.59 51.22
N GLY A 81 -46.56 20.68 50.43
CA GLY A 81 -45.33 21.45 50.45
C GLY A 81 -44.21 20.83 49.56
N THR A 82 -42.93 21.08 49.88
CA THR A 82 -41.79 20.60 49.11
C THR A 82 -41.34 19.25 49.66
N GLU A 83 -41.51 18.21 48.87
CA GLU A 83 -41.02 16.85 49.11
C GLU A 83 -39.68 16.68 48.40
N ARG A 84 -38.67 16.20 49.12
CA ARG A 84 -37.36 15.85 48.56
C ARG A 84 -37.14 14.35 48.73
N ASN A 85 -36.65 13.68 47.72
CA ASN A 85 -36.26 12.27 47.79
C ASN A 85 -34.93 12.06 47.07
N VAL A 86 -34.00 11.43 47.75
CA VAL A 86 -32.79 10.86 47.10
C VAL A 86 -33.13 9.42 46.74
N GLU A 87 -33.21 9.17 45.46
CA GLU A 87 -33.48 7.82 44.90
C GLU A 87 -32.14 7.22 44.42
N ASN A 88 -31.77 6.09 44.99
CA ASN A 88 -30.68 5.28 44.50
C ASN A 88 -31.26 4.01 43.84
N LYS A 89 -30.96 3.79 42.59
CA LYS A 89 -31.50 2.67 41.81
C LYS A 89 -30.37 1.85 41.21
N VAL A 90 -30.34 0.55 41.48
CA VAL A 90 -29.56 -0.44 40.75
C VAL A 90 -30.50 -1.18 39.82
N SER A 91 -30.16 -1.22 38.52
CA SER A 91 -30.99 -1.92 37.52
C SER A 91 -30.14 -2.84 36.66
N LEU A 92 -30.64 -4.06 36.52
CA LEU A 92 -30.12 -5.09 35.60
C LEU A 92 -31.08 -5.15 34.43
N SER A 93 -30.53 -5.08 33.20
CA SER A 93 -31.30 -5.30 31.97
C SER A 93 -30.59 -6.36 31.11
N TYR A 94 -31.32 -7.36 30.67
CA TYR A 94 -30.82 -8.41 29.80
C TYR A 94 -31.84 -8.75 28.72
N ARG A 95 -31.44 -8.56 27.47
CA ARG A 95 -32.26 -8.92 26.32
C ARG A 95 -32.22 -10.43 26.10
N ILE A 96 -33.32 -11.12 26.36
CA ILE A 96 -33.42 -12.59 26.19
C ILE A 96 -33.42 -12.89 24.69
N THR A 97 -34.29 -12.23 23.92
CA THR A 97 -34.37 -12.40 22.47
C THR A 97 -34.82 -11.12 21.75
N ASP A 98 -34.28 -10.91 20.56
CA ASP A 98 -34.71 -9.93 19.57
C ASP A 98 -34.93 -10.57 18.21
N PHE A 99 -35.14 -11.90 18.21
CA PHE A 99 -35.39 -12.71 17.01
C PHE A 99 -34.32 -12.57 15.92
N GLY A 100 -33.07 -12.27 16.32
CA GLY A 100 -31.91 -12.33 15.45
C GLY A 100 -31.27 -10.99 15.08
N VAL A 101 -31.80 -9.85 15.57
CA VAL A 101 -31.22 -8.52 15.28
C VAL A 101 -29.77 -8.46 15.73
N ARG A 102 -29.45 -8.84 16.98
CA ARG A 102 -28.09 -8.85 17.51
C ARG A 102 -27.19 -9.82 16.75
N GLY A 103 -27.70 -11.01 16.43
CA GLY A 103 -26.94 -12.00 15.65
C GLY A 103 -26.57 -11.50 14.26
N ALA A 104 -27.48 -10.83 13.57
CA ALA A 104 -27.21 -10.22 12.26
C ALA A 104 -26.20 -9.07 12.37
N ASN A 105 -26.32 -8.21 13.38
CA ASN A 105 -25.35 -7.13 13.62
C ASN A 105 -23.94 -7.66 13.93
N ILE A 106 -23.82 -8.74 14.70
CA ILE A 106 -22.53 -9.38 14.98
C ILE A 106 -21.90 -9.91 13.68
N ARG A 107 -22.65 -10.67 12.86
CA ARG A 107 -22.14 -11.18 11.58
C ARG A 107 -21.77 -10.06 10.61
N LYS A 108 -22.54 -8.97 10.59
CA LYS A 108 -22.17 -7.77 9.84
C LYS A 108 -20.82 -7.22 10.31
N SER A 109 -20.63 -7.01 11.61
CA SER A 109 -19.39 -6.54 12.20
C SER A 109 -18.21 -7.50 11.94
N GLU A 110 -18.46 -8.80 11.85
CA GLU A 110 -17.44 -9.79 11.43
C GLU A 110 -16.99 -9.56 10.00
N TYR A 111 -17.92 -9.34 9.05
CA TYR A 111 -17.54 -9.01 7.67
C TYR A 111 -16.80 -7.68 7.54
N GLU A 112 -17.21 -6.66 8.31
CA GLU A 112 -16.53 -5.36 8.33
C GLU A 112 -15.11 -5.46 8.90
N ARG A 113 -14.90 -6.24 9.96
CA ARG A 113 -13.58 -6.55 10.51
C ARG A 113 -12.72 -7.32 9.50
N ASP A 114 -13.27 -8.31 8.80
CA ASP A 114 -12.54 -9.08 7.80
C ASP A 114 -12.15 -8.22 6.59
N ASN A 115 -13.01 -7.28 6.21
CA ASN A 115 -12.67 -6.26 5.21
C ASN A 115 -11.50 -5.39 5.64
N SER A 116 -11.49 -4.93 6.88
CA SER A 116 -10.39 -4.10 7.41
C SER A 116 -9.07 -4.87 7.45
N LYS A 117 -9.08 -6.17 7.81
CA LYS A 117 -7.89 -7.03 7.72
C LYS A 117 -7.38 -7.16 6.27
N THR A 118 -8.29 -7.34 5.33
CA THR A 118 -7.94 -7.43 3.90
C THR A 118 -7.38 -6.11 3.40
N ASP A 119 -7.95 -4.98 3.83
CA ASP A 119 -7.47 -3.63 3.47
C ASP A 119 -6.07 -3.34 4.06
N TYR A 120 -5.78 -3.84 5.26
CA TYR A 120 -4.43 -3.79 5.84
C TYR A 120 -3.41 -4.54 4.97
N GLU A 121 -3.70 -5.77 4.54
CA GLU A 121 -2.81 -6.53 3.64
C GLU A 121 -2.68 -5.85 2.27
N LYS A 122 -3.76 -5.31 1.72
CA LYS A 122 -3.74 -4.49 0.51
C LYS A 122 -2.85 -3.26 0.65
N THR A 123 -2.93 -2.53 1.76
CA THR A 123 -2.08 -1.36 2.03
C THR A 123 -0.60 -1.74 2.04
N LYS A 124 -0.26 -2.86 2.68
CA LYS A 124 1.11 -3.40 2.64
C LYS A 124 1.56 -3.72 1.22
N ASN A 125 0.67 -4.30 0.42
CA ASN A 125 0.98 -4.63 -0.98
C ASN A 125 1.23 -3.37 -1.83
N ILE A 126 0.43 -2.32 -1.64
CA ILE A 126 0.61 -1.02 -2.32
C ILE A 126 1.98 -0.42 -1.97
N VAL A 127 2.33 -0.35 -0.68
CA VAL A 127 3.64 0.16 -0.24
C VAL A 127 4.78 -0.69 -0.81
N SER A 128 4.64 -2.01 -0.79
CA SER A 128 5.64 -2.92 -1.36
C SER A 128 5.84 -2.70 -2.86
N GLN A 129 4.75 -2.52 -3.61
CA GLN A 129 4.79 -2.22 -5.04
C GLN A 129 5.48 -0.88 -5.33
N GLU A 130 5.21 0.13 -4.51
CA GLU A 130 5.84 1.44 -4.66
C GLU A 130 7.35 1.38 -4.43
N VAL A 131 7.82 0.66 -3.40
CA VAL A 131 9.24 0.43 -3.13
C VAL A 131 9.92 -0.29 -4.30
N VAL A 132 9.30 -1.36 -4.83
CA VAL A 132 9.87 -2.11 -5.97
C VAL A 132 9.89 -1.27 -7.25
N THR A 133 8.87 -0.46 -7.49
CA THR A 133 8.86 0.48 -8.63
C THR A 133 10.00 1.50 -8.53
N THR A 134 10.18 2.12 -7.35
CA THR A 134 11.27 3.06 -7.09
C THR A 134 12.64 2.39 -7.22
N TYR A 135 12.77 1.14 -6.75
CA TYR A 135 13.98 0.35 -6.95
C TYR A 135 14.34 0.17 -8.43
N TYR A 136 13.37 -0.16 -9.29
CA TYR A 136 13.61 -0.28 -10.72
C TYR A 136 13.93 1.04 -11.39
N ASN A 137 13.32 2.15 -10.96
CA ASN A 137 13.66 3.48 -11.46
C ASN A 137 15.09 3.88 -11.08
N ILE A 138 15.53 3.63 -9.84
CA ILE A 138 16.91 3.84 -9.40
C ILE A 138 17.88 3.03 -10.27
N SER A 139 17.59 1.76 -10.49
CA SER A 139 18.41 0.88 -11.33
C SER A 139 18.48 1.41 -12.77
N LYS A 140 17.36 1.85 -13.33
CA LYS A 140 17.26 2.44 -14.66
C LYS A 140 18.16 3.66 -14.81
N TYR A 141 18.05 4.63 -13.90
CA TYR A 141 18.83 5.86 -14.00
C TYR A 141 20.31 5.64 -13.74
N ARG A 142 20.68 4.67 -12.90
CA ARG A 142 22.09 4.26 -12.75
C ARG A 142 22.67 3.72 -14.04
N GLU A 143 21.98 2.77 -14.70
CA GLU A 143 22.43 2.23 -16.00
C GLU A 143 22.54 3.34 -17.05
N MET A 144 21.60 4.30 -17.08
CA MET A 144 21.68 5.44 -18.00
C MET A 144 22.87 6.36 -17.72
N ILE A 145 23.18 6.62 -16.43
CA ILE A 145 24.35 7.43 -16.02
C ILE A 145 25.65 6.70 -16.39
N ASP A 146 25.71 5.38 -16.18
CA ASP A 146 26.88 4.58 -16.56
C ASP A 146 27.12 4.65 -18.08
N GLY A 147 26.08 4.56 -18.89
CA GLY A 147 26.16 4.77 -20.33
C GLY A 147 26.65 6.16 -20.71
N VAL A 148 26.15 7.21 -20.06
CA VAL A 148 26.66 8.58 -20.27
C VAL A 148 28.13 8.70 -19.93
N ASN A 149 28.57 8.10 -18.83
CA ASN A 149 29.97 8.16 -18.41
C ASN A 149 30.90 7.44 -19.40
N LEU A 150 30.49 6.30 -19.94
CA LEU A 150 31.25 5.60 -20.99
C LEU A 150 31.39 6.47 -22.25
N GLU A 151 30.33 7.11 -22.70
CA GLU A 151 30.39 8.02 -23.86
C GLU A 151 31.24 9.26 -23.58
N LYS A 152 31.17 9.83 -22.38
CA LYS A 152 32.02 10.98 -21.97
C LYS A 152 33.51 10.63 -22.00
N GLU A 153 33.89 9.45 -21.54
CA GLU A 153 35.29 9.00 -21.62
C GLU A 153 35.78 8.86 -23.05
N PHE A 154 34.96 8.35 -23.97
CA PHE A 154 35.29 8.31 -25.38
C PHE A 154 35.51 9.71 -25.98
N TYR A 155 34.57 10.64 -25.75
CA TYR A 155 34.69 12.00 -26.29
C TYR A 155 35.83 12.81 -25.64
N LYS A 156 36.18 12.56 -24.39
CA LYS A 156 37.35 13.18 -23.74
C LYS A 156 38.64 12.75 -24.43
N LYS A 157 38.84 11.45 -24.69
CA LYS A 157 40.01 10.96 -25.47
C LYS A 157 40.05 11.55 -26.87
N MET A 158 38.89 11.66 -27.53
CA MET A 158 38.77 12.27 -28.83
C MET A 158 39.16 13.76 -28.77
N LEU A 159 38.73 14.52 -27.77
CA LEU A 159 39.08 15.93 -27.59
C LEU A 159 40.58 16.11 -27.39
N GLU A 160 41.25 15.27 -26.58
CA GLU A 160 42.69 15.28 -26.42
C GLU A 160 43.41 15.06 -27.76
N THR A 161 42.97 14.07 -28.55
CA THR A 161 43.53 13.78 -29.88
C THR A 161 43.36 14.99 -30.81
N PHE A 162 42.15 15.56 -30.92
CA PHE A 162 41.89 16.71 -31.78
C PHE A 162 42.62 17.98 -31.32
N SER A 163 42.83 18.16 -30.01
CA SER A 163 43.64 19.28 -29.48
C SER A 163 45.08 19.22 -30.00
N LEU A 164 45.68 18.05 -30.05
CA LEU A 164 47.02 17.83 -30.59
C LEU A 164 47.05 18.04 -32.10
N LEU A 165 46.05 17.52 -32.85
CA LEU A 165 45.98 17.68 -34.32
C LEU A 165 45.75 19.14 -34.73
N VAL A 166 44.96 19.90 -34.00
CA VAL A 166 44.75 21.34 -34.25
C VAL A 166 46.02 22.11 -33.93
N SER A 167 46.72 21.81 -32.82
CA SER A 167 47.97 22.50 -32.49
C SER A 167 49.10 22.25 -33.52
N SER A 168 49.10 21.09 -34.17
CA SER A 168 50.00 20.74 -35.26
C SER A 168 49.56 21.21 -36.66
N GLY A 169 48.38 21.84 -36.77
CA GLY A 169 47.83 22.33 -38.03
C GLY A 169 47.22 21.25 -38.93
N VAL A 170 47.03 20.03 -38.44
CA VAL A 170 46.49 18.88 -39.20
C VAL A 170 44.96 18.85 -39.22
N ALA A 171 44.30 19.30 -38.14
CA ALA A 171 42.86 19.35 -38.01
C ALA A 171 42.30 20.78 -37.87
N MET A 172 41.01 20.98 -38.18
CA MET A 172 40.36 22.29 -38.06
C MET A 172 39.91 22.53 -36.59
N GLN A 173 39.96 23.79 -36.17
CA GLN A 173 39.44 24.18 -34.85
C GLN A 173 37.93 23.89 -34.73
N SER A 174 37.16 23.90 -35.84
CA SER A 174 35.76 23.53 -35.91
C SER A 174 35.50 22.09 -35.48
N ASP A 175 36.41 21.16 -35.78
CA ASP A 175 36.25 19.74 -35.42
C ASP A 175 36.43 19.53 -33.91
N MET A 176 37.45 20.19 -33.33
CA MET A 176 37.60 20.20 -31.88
C MET A 176 36.33 20.78 -31.18
N ARG A 177 35.73 21.85 -31.74
CA ARG A 177 34.50 22.45 -31.22
C ARG A 177 33.30 21.51 -31.32
N LYS A 178 33.17 20.69 -32.37
CA LYS A 178 32.11 19.67 -32.48
C LYS A 178 32.21 18.61 -31.36
N VAL A 179 33.43 18.15 -31.09
CA VAL A 179 33.68 17.23 -29.99
C VAL A 179 33.28 17.86 -28.65
N GLN A 180 33.65 19.12 -28.40
CA GLN A 180 33.27 19.85 -27.19
C GLN A 180 31.75 19.97 -27.02
N VAL A 181 31.03 20.31 -28.10
CA VAL A 181 29.54 20.36 -28.11
C VAL A 181 28.94 19.00 -27.73
N SER A 182 29.51 17.88 -28.23
CA SER A 182 29.06 16.53 -27.84
C SER A 182 29.27 16.24 -26.34
N ILE A 183 30.41 16.66 -25.77
CA ILE A 183 30.67 16.56 -24.33
C ILE A 183 29.67 17.38 -23.53
N ASP A 184 29.36 18.60 -23.94
CA ASP A 184 28.41 19.48 -23.25
C ASP A 184 26.98 18.93 -23.32
N ALA A 185 26.58 18.31 -24.44
CA ALA A 185 25.32 17.59 -24.54
C ALA A 185 25.23 16.40 -23.58
N LEU A 186 26.32 15.62 -23.43
CA LEU A 186 26.41 14.51 -22.47
C LEU A 186 26.42 15.00 -21.01
N ASN A 187 27.04 16.15 -20.73
CA ASN A 187 27.00 16.77 -19.40
C ASN A 187 25.56 17.15 -19.03
N THR A 188 24.82 17.75 -19.96
CA THR A 188 23.41 18.08 -19.75
C THR A 188 22.57 16.83 -19.45
N ARG A 189 22.75 15.73 -20.21
CA ARG A 189 22.08 14.46 -19.97
C ARG A 189 22.48 13.85 -18.61
N SER A 190 23.78 13.93 -18.24
CA SER A 190 24.28 13.47 -16.95
C SER A 190 23.59 14.17 -15.79
N ILE A 191 23.47 15.52 -15.86
CA ILE A 191 22.80 16.32 -14.83
C ILE A 191 21.30 15.93 -14.74
N MET A 192 20.64 15.76 -15.88
CA MET A 192 19.23 15.35 -15.93
C MET A 192 19.01 13.97 -15.30
N TYR A 193 19.80 12.95 -15.68
CA TYR A 193 19.65 11.60 -15.11
C TYR A 193 20.06 11.54 -13.64
N GLN A 194 21.06 12.33 -13.22
CA GLN A 194 21.42 12.44 -11.81
C GLN A 194 20.29 13.03 -10.98
N SER A 195 19.65 14.09 -11.47
CA SER A 195 18.48 14.68 -10.80
C SER A 195 17.31 13.68 -10.67
N MET A 196 17.05 12.88 -11.72
CA MET A 196 16.04 11.84 -11.68
C MET A 196 16.39 10.71 -10.70
N LEU A 197 17.67 10.34 -10.62
CA LEU A 197 18.18 9.38 -9.64
C LEU A 197 18.03 9.91 -8.22
N ASP A 198 18.39 11.15 -7.98
CA ASP A 198 18.31 11.79 -6.66
C ASP A 198 16.85 11.86 -6.18
N ASP A 199 15.89 12.18 -7.08
CA ASP A 199 14.45 12.19 -6.77
C ASP A 199 13.95 10.80 -6.34
N GLU A 200 14.29 9.76 -7.09
CA GLU A 200 13.93 8.38 -6.71
C GLU A 200 14.65 7.91 -5.43
N MET A 201 15.88 8.38 -5.19
CA MET A 201 16.59 8.12 -3.93
C MET A 201 15.92 8.81 -2.75
N TYR A 202 15.51 10.07 -2.86
CA TYR A 202 14.73 10.76 -1.83
C TYR A 202 13.41 10.06 -1.56
N LYS A 203 12.73 9.59 -2.61
CA LYS A 203 11.51 8.80 -2.49
C LYS A 203 11.77 7.51 -1.71
N MET A 204 12.82 6.76 -2.04
CA MET A 204 13.20 5.52 -1.33
C MET A 204 13.54 5.80 0.14
N GLN A 205 14.34 6.84 0.42
CA GLN A 205 14.70 7.25 1.78
C GLN A 205 13.47 7.62 2.60
N ASN A 206 12.53 8.38 2.00
CA ASN A 206 11.27 8.76 2.66
C ASN A 206 10.40 7.55 2.96
N MET A 207 10.29 6.61 2.02
CA MET A 207 9.50 5.39 2.24
C MET A 207 10.08 4.48 3.30
N THR A 208 11.42 4.34 3.36
CA THR A 208 12.09 3.38 4.24
C THR A 208 12.55 3.97 5.57
N GLY A 209 12.66 5.29 5.66
CA GLY A 209 13.30 5.99 6.81
C GLY A 209 14.81 5.79 6.91
N LEU A 210 15.43 5.16 5.91
CA LEU A 210 16.86 4.85 5.89
C LEU A 210 17.62 5.94 5.14
N ASN A 211 18.80 6.32 5.65
CA ASN A 211 19.74 7.18 4.90
C ASN A 211 20.55 6.30 3.94
N LEU A 212 20.13 6.28 2.67
CA LEU A 212 20.67 5.40 1.64
C LEU A 212 21.50 6.17 0.62
N SER A 213 22.58 5.52 0.14
CA SER A 213 23.27 5.94 -1.08
C SER A 213 22.94 5.00 -2.24
N PRO A 214 23.05 5.45 -3.52
CA PRO A 214 22.75 4.60 -4.66
C PRO A 214 23.56 3.30 -4.70
N VAL A 215 24.80 3.31 -4.19
CA VAL A 215 25.70 2.15 -4.18
C VAL A 215 25.21 1.04 -3.23
N GLN A 216 24.46 1.40 -2.19
CA GLN A 216 23.90 0.44 -1.22
C GLN A 216 22.69 -0.32 -1.76
N ILE A 217 22.07 0.15 -2.84
CA ILE A 217 20.96 -0.54 -3.47
C ILE A 217 21.52 -1.60 -4.42
N GLN A 218 21.11 -2.86 -4.20
CA GLN A 218 21.54 -3.98 -5.01
C GLN A 218 21.20 -3.76 -6.49
N SER A 219 22.10 -4.10 -7.42
CA SER A 219 21.80 -4.01 -8.85
C SER A 219 20.82 -5.12 -9.28
N ASP A 220 20.01 -4.84 -10.32
CA ASP A 220 19.01 -5.78 -10.84
C ASP A 220 19.64 -7.09 -11.38
N GLU A 221 20.86 -7.05 -11.88
CA GLU A 221 21.59 -8.24 -12.36
C GLU A 221 21.75 -9.32 -11.28
N LYS A 222 21.90 -8.93 -10.01
CA LYS A 222 22.01 -9.85 -8.88
C LYS A 222 20.66 -10.28 -8.30
N PHE A 223 19.61 -9.48 -8.52
CA PHE A 223 18.28 -9.73 -8.02
C PHE A 223 17.25 -9.72 -9.15
N ASN A 224 17.02 -10.86 -9.79
CA ASN A 224 15.99 -11.00 -10.81
C ASN A 224 14.67 -11.42 -10.16
N LEU A 225 13.86 -10.43 -9.74
CA LEU A 225 12.53 -10.63 -9.15
C LEU A 225 11.64 -11.51 -10.04
N PHE A 226 11.76 -11.34 -11.36
CA PHE A 226 10.89 -12.03 -12.33
C PHE A 226 11.50 -13.31 -12.91
N LYS A 227 12.61 -13.82 -12.37
CA LYS A 227 13.22 -15.06 -12.86
C LYS A 227 12.27 -16.26 -12.80
N LYS A 228 11.42 -16.30 -11.77
CA LYS A 228 10.45 -17.36 -11.55
C LYS A 228 9.02 -16.97 -11.97
N TYR A 229 8.75 -15.67 -12.20
CA TYR A 229 7.42 -15.19 -12.55
C TYR A 229 7.17 -15.31 -14.05
N ILE A 230 6.17 -16.11 -14.41
CA ILE A 230 5.66 -16.22 -15.77
C ILE A 230 4.48 -15.28 -15.91
N PHE A 231 4.56 -14.32 -16.84
CA PHE A 231 3.47 -13.41 -17.13
C PHE A 231 2.28 -14.19 -17.70
N VAL A 232 1.11 -14.04 -17.09
CA VAL A 232 -0.11 -14.73 -17.53
C VAL A 232 -0.70 -13.97 -18.71
N GLU A 233 -0.73 -14.59 -19.89
CA GLU A 233 -1.20 -13.95 -21.12
C GLU A 233 -2.70 -14.25 -21.42
N SER A 234 -3.35 -15.17 -20.68
CA SER A 234 -4.77 -15.48 -20.85
C SER A 234 -5.65 -14.54 -19.99
N PRO A 235 -6.54 -13.75 -20.63
CA PRO A 235 -7.48 -12.88 -19.91
C PRO A 235 -8.41 -13.66 -18.97
N GLU A 236 -8.85 -14.85 -19.38
CA GLU A 236 -9.75 -15.68 -18.60
C GLU A 236 -9.07 -16.20 -17.33
N LYS A 237 -7.86 -16.76 -17.47
CA LYS A 237 -7.08 -17.19 -16.30
C LYS A 237 -6.81 -16.05 -15.34
N LEU A 238 -6.44 -14.86 -15.86
CA LEU A 238 -6.24 -13.68 -15.03
C LEU A 238 -7.51 -13.28 -14.27
N MET A 239 -8.66 -13.29 -14.93
CA MET A 239 -9.93 -12.97 -14.29
C MET A 239 -10.27 -13.96 -13.17
N ASP A 240 -10.09 -15.26 -13.41
CA ASP A 240 -10.29 -16.30 -12.39
C ASP A 240 -9.36 -16.09 -11.19
N MET A 241 -8.10 -15.72 -11.44
CA MET A 241 -7.13 -15.43 -10.39
C MET A 241 -7.50 -14.16 -9.60
N VAL A 242 -7.97 -13.12 -10.27
CA VAL A 242 -8.48 -11.90 -9.60
C VAL A 242 -9.66 -12.24 -8.71
N MET A 243 -10.65 -12.99 -9.19
CA MET A 243 -11.79 -13.40 -8.38
C MET A 243 -11.39 -14.26 -7.17
N LYS A 244 -10.27 -14.98 -7.24
CA LYS A 244 -9.78 -15.83 -6.15
C LYS A 244 -8.90 -15.09 -5.15
N TYR A 245 -7.99 -14.23 -5.61
CA TYR A 245 -6.90 -13.71 -4.80
C TYR A 245 -6.98 -12.19 -4.55
N ASN A 246 -7.62 -11.41 -5.44
CA ASN A 246 -7.63 -9.96 -5.35
C ASN A 246 -8.39 -9.45 -4.12
N ASP A 247 -7.77 -8.53 -3.40
CA ASP A 247 -8.29 -8.01 -2.13
C ASP A 247 -9.52 -7.11 -2.32
N ASP A 248 -9.56 -6.29 -3.38
CA ASP A 248 -10.73 -5.45 -3.68
C ASP A 248 -11.97 -6.30 -3.95
N TYR A 249 -11.81 -7.40 -4.70
CA TYR A 249 -12.90 -8.33 -4.94
C TYR A 249 -13.41 -8.99 -3.65
N LYS A 250 -12.49 -9.44 -2.77
CA LYS A 250 -12.84 -10.02 -1.46
C LYS A 250 -13.62 -9.02 -0.59
N ILE A 251 -13.16 -7.76 -0.53
CA ILE A 251 -13.82 -6.69 0.20
C ILE A 251 -15.24 -6.46 -0.32
N LEU A 252 -15.42 -6.38 -1.64
CA LEU A 252 -16.74 -6.18 -2.24
C LEU A 252 -17.68 -7.35 -1.96
N VAL A 253 -17.20 -8.59 -2.03
CA VAL A 253 -17.98 -9.79 -1.68
C VAL A 253 -18.42 -9.76 -0.21
N ASN A 254 -17.52 -9.41 0.70
CA ASN A 254 -17.87 -9.30 2.13
C ASN A 254 -18.81 -8.13 2.40
N THR A 255 -18.65 -7.00 1.72
CA THR A 255 -19.57 -5.85 1.80
C THR A 255 -20.99 -6.25 1.40
N ARG A 256 -21.15 -7.03 0.33
CA ARG A 256 -22.44 -7.59 -0.05
C ARG A 256 -23.01 -8.54 1.02
N LYS A 257 -22.16 -9.38 1.65
CA LYS A 257 -22.60 -10.26 2.75
C LYS A 257 -23.04 -9.44 3.96
N ALA A 258 -22.30 -8.38 4.32
CA ALA A 258 -22.70 -7.46 5.38
C ALA A 258 -24.06 -6.80 5.10
N ALA A 259 -24.30 -6.37 3.86
CA ALA A 259 -25.61 -5.82 3.44
C ALA A 259 -26.72 -6.88 3.51
N THR A 260 -26.44 -8.16 3.33
CA THR A 260 -27.42 -9.24 3.56
C THR A 260 -27.80 -9.32 5.03
N GLU A 261 -26.85 -9.16 5.95
CA GLU A 261 -27.13 -9.16 7.39
C GLU A 261 -27.93 -7.92 7.82
N ASP A 262 -27.74 -6.77 7.15
CA ASP A 262 -28.61 -5.60 7.35
C ASP A 262 -30.08 -5.87 6.98
N ILE A 263 -30.33 -6.64 5.91
CA ILE A 263 -31.68 -7.09 5.55
C ILE A 263 -32.22 -8.04 6.62
N ASN A 264 -31.40 -8.98 7.12
CA ASN A 264 -31.79 -9.91 8.16
C ASN A 264 -32.18 -9.17 9.45
N ALA A 265 -31.39 -8.19 9.88
CA ALA A 265 -31.68 -7.34 11.02
C ALA A 265 -32.98 -6.54 10.83
N ALA A 266 -33.19 -5.95 9.65
CA ALA A 266 -34.40 -5.21 9.32
C ALA A 266 -35.65 -6.11 9.38
N LYS A 267 -35.57 -7.32 8.85
CA LYS A 267 -36.66 -8.32 8.94
C LYS A 267 -36.91 -8.76 10.38
N SER A 268 -35.85 -8.97 11.15
CA SER A 268 -36.01 -9.33 12.58
C SER A 268 -36.69 -8.22 13.40
N SER A 269 -36.59 -6.97 12.98
CA SER A 269 -37.26 -5.83 13.64
C SER A 269 -38.82 -5.85 13.52
N TYR A 270 -39.42 -6.76 12.75
CA TYR A 270 -40.86 -7.01 12.74
C TYR A 270 -41.32 -7.89 13.91
N PHE A 271 -40.43 -8.50 14.66
CA PHE A 271 -40.76 -9.36 15.78
C PHE A 271 -40.65 -8.60 17.11
N PRO A 272 -41.35 -9.09 18.17
CA PRO A 272 -41.21 -8.49 19.50
C PRO A 272 -39.81 -8.66 20.09
N THR A 273 -39.46 -7.82 21.05
CA THR A 273 -38.28 -8.03 21.90
C THR A 273 -38.73 -8.55 23.27
N VAL A 274 -37.90 -9.40 23.88
CA VAL A 274 -38.13 -9.94 25.21
C VAL A 274 -36.93 -9.59 26.09
N ASP A 275 -37.18 -8.82 27.13
CA ASP A 275 -36.16 -8.33 28.05
C ASP A 275 -36.45 -8.80 29.48
N LEU A 276 -35.43 -9.33 30.17
CA LEU A 276 -35.44 -9.54 31.61
C LEU A 276 -34.97 -8.21 32.24
N VAL A 277 -35.77 -7.67 33.14
CA VAL A 277 -35.42 -6.49 33.93
C VAL A 277 -35.53 -6.77 35.42
N SER A 278 -34.54 -6.34 36.19
CA SER A 278 -34.58 -6.40 37.65
C SER A 278 -34.07 -5.06 38.19
N SER A 279 -34.73 -4.52 39.20
CA SER A 279 -34.28 -3.30 39.82
C SER A 279 -34.51 -3.29 41.32
N TYR A 280 -33.57 -2.72 42.02
CA TYR A 280 -33.70 -2.37 43.45
C TYR A 280 -33.62 -0.83 43.56
N VAL A 281 -34.67 -0.27 44.17
CA VAL A 281 -34.76 1.17 44.42
C VAL A 281 -34.72 1.41 45.92
N GLN A 282 -33.77 2.22 46.36
CA GLN A 282 -33.69 2.74 47.70
C GLN A 282 -34.10 4.21 47.74
N ASN A 283 -35.08 4.54 48.57
CA ASN A 283 -35.61 5.89 48.75
C ASN A 283 -35.20 6.52 50.06
N ASN A 284 -34.66 7.71 50.04
CA ASN A 284 -34.30 8.50 51.21
C ASN A 284 -35.04 9.84 51.19
N PRO A 285 -36.31 9.82 51.68
CA PRO A 285 -37.14 11.06 51.70
C PRO A 285 -36.66 12.04 52.75
N SER A 286 -36.81 13.36 52.48
CA SER A 286 -36.51 14.45 53.39
C SER A 286 -37.45 15.67 53.16
N GLY A 287 -37.46 16.59 54.09
CA GLY A 287 -38.38 17.74 54.08
C GLY A 287 -39.76 17.36 54.61
N SER A 288 -40.80 17.74 53.90
CA SER A 288 -42.21 17.41 54.26
C SER A 288 -42.62 16.00 53.80
N ALA A 289 -41.75 15.23 53.12
CA ALA A 289 -41.99 13.88 52.68
C ALA A 289 -42.02 12.93 53.88
N LYS A 290 -43.07 12.09 54.00
CA LYS A 290 -43.13 11.04 55.02
C LYS A 290 -42.41 9.79 54.50
N LYS A 291 -41.67 9.12 55.39
CA LYS A 291 -40.98 7.89 55.06
C LYS A 291 -41.93 6.78 54.60
N SER A 292 -43.17 6.80 55.07
CA SER A 292 -44.23 5.86 54.65
C SER A 292 -44.68 6.00 53.20
N ASP A 293 -44.36 7.13 52.57
CA ASP A 293 -44.75 7.41 51.17
C ASP A 293 -43.66 6.99 50.18
N TYR A 294 -42.50 6.53 50.71
CA TYR A 294 -41.35 6.11 49.94
C TYR A 294 -40.75 4.84 50.53
N GLU A 295 -41.12 3.72 49.96
CA GLU A 295 -40.59 2.41 50.37
C GLU A 295 -39.42 1.99 49.46
N ASP A 296 -38.48 1.21 50.02
CA ASP A 296 -37.48 0.53 49.22
C ASP A 296 -38.18 -0.60 48.42
N GLU A 297 -37.87 -0.71 47.16
CA GLU A 297 -38.59 -1.61 46.26
C GLU A 297 -37.67 -2.50 45.47
N PHE A 298 -37.92 -3.82 45.46
CA PHE A 298 -37.30 -4.75 44.53
C PHE A 298 -38.32 -5.22 43.51
N LYS A 299 -38.00 -5.01 42.23
CA LYS A 299 -38.83 -5.47 41.10
C LYS A 299 -38.02 -6.39 40.20
N THR A 300 -38.60 -7.49 39.76
CA THR A 300 -38.07 -8.31 38.67
C THR A 300 -39.21 -8.73 37.76
N GLY A 301 -38.94 -8.78 36.47
CA GLY A 301 -39.98 -9.10 35.49
C GLY A 301 -39.43 -9.35 34.11
N ILE A 302 -40.26 -9.92 33.25
CA ILE A 302 -40.00 -10.10 31.83
C ILE A 302 -40.88 -9.11 31.07
N ASN A 303 -40.24 -8.23 30.29
CA ASN A 303 -40.93 -7.30 29.42
C ASN A 303 -40.93 -7.81 27.99
N VAL A 304 -42.13 -7.90 27.39
CA VAL A 304 -42.31 -8.21 25.97
C VAL A 304 -42.75 -6.90 25.30
N SER A 305 -41.92 -6.37 24.40
CA SER A 305 -42.22 -5.15 23.64
C SER A 305 -42.46 -5.48 22.20
N PHE A 306 -43.66 -5.13 21.70
CA PHE A 306 -44.03 -5.33 20.30
C PHE A 306 -44.68 -4.06 19.76
N ASN A 307 -44.11 -3.50 18.72
CA ASN A 307 -44.71 -2.32 18.08
C ASN A 307 -45.62 -2.74 16.96
N ILE A 308 -46.93 -2.67 17.20
CA ILE A 308 -47.95 -3.11 16.26
C ILE A 308 -48.01 -2.19 15.02
N PHE A 309 -47.80 -0.89 15.19
CA PHE A 309 -47.83 0.08 14.11
C PHE A 309 -46.84 1.24 14.40
N ASN A 310 -45.87 1.43 13.52
CA ASN A 310 -44.81 2.47 13.64
C ASN A 310 -44.76 3.42 12.44
N GLY A 311 -45.89 3.65 11.78
CA GLY A 311 -45.95 4.54 10.62
C GLY A 311 -45.15 4.03 9.42
N PHE A 312 -45.17 2.71 9.17
CA PHE A 312 -44.44 2.03 8.07
C PHE A 312 -42.89 2.12 8.16
N ARG A 313 -42.34 2.48 9.31
CA ARG A 313 -40.87 2.63 9.52
C ARG A 313 -40.15 1.31 9.17
N ASN A 314 -40.59 0.17 9.66
CA ASN A 314 -39.94 -1.12 9.40
C ASN A 314 -39.93 -1.46 7.91
N SER A 315 -41.04 -1.23 7.21
CA SER A 315 -41.13 -1.47 5.75
C SER A 315 -40.19 -0.52 4.96
N ALA A 316 -40.11 0.74 5.36
CA ALA A 316 -39.15 1.69 4.74
C ALA A 316 -37.69 1.30 5.02
N GLN A 317 -37.38 0.85 6.24
CA GLN A 317 -36.04 0.37 6.61
C GLN A 317 -35.65 -0.89 5.82
N GLU A 318 -36.57 -1.87 5.69
CA GLU A 318 -36.32 -3.07 4.90
C GLU A 318 -36.05 -2.71 3.42
N ARG A 319 -36.90 -1.86 2.80
CA ARG A 319 -36.64 -1.39 1.42
C ARG A 319 -35.29 -0.69 1.27
N LYS A 320 -34.88 0.13 2.27
CA LYS A 320 -33.58 0.76 2.29
C LYS A 320 -32.45 -0.28 2.29
N MET A 321 -32.55 -1.33 3.11
CA MET A 321 -31.50 -2.36 3.19
C MET A 321 -31.46 -3.21 1.91
N VAL A 322 -32.59 -3.51 1.30
CA VAL A 322 -32.65 -4.19 0.00
C VAL A 322 -32.02 -3.34 -1.10
N ALA A 323 -32.22 -2.03 -1.10
CA ALA A 323 -31.55 -1.12 -2.03
C ALA A 323 -30.03 -1.10 -1.82
N SER A 324 -29.56 -1.05 -0.55
CA SER A 324 -28.14 -1.14 -0.21
C SER A 324 -27.50 -2.46 -0.65
N TYR A 325 -28.18 -3.58 -0.48
CA TYR A 325 -27.74 -4.88 -1.00
C TYR A 325 -27.62 -4.87 -2.54
N SER A 326 -28.62 -4.31 -3.23
CA SER A 326 -28.63 -4.20 -4.68
C SER A 326 -27.48 -3.32 -5.17
N GLN A 327 -27.18 -2.22 -4.46
CA GLN A 327 -26.01 -1.37 -4.70
C GLN A 327 -24.71 -2.16 -4.54
N ALA A 328 -24.54 -2.89 -3.43
CA ALA A 328 -23.34 -3.69 -3.19
C ALA A 328 -23.13 -4.80 -4.24
N LYS A 329 -24.23 -5.40 -4.73
CA LYS A 329 -24.19 -6.35 -5.84
C LYS A 329 -23.70 -5.70 -7.13
N LEU A 330 -24.27 -4.56 -7.51
CA LEU A 330 -23.87 -3.83 -8.72
C LEU A 330 -22.43 -3.30 -8.65
N GLN A 331 -21.90 -3.00 -7.45
CA GLN A 331 -20.49 -2.64 -7.26
C GLN A 331 -19.56 -3.80 -7.62
N ILE A 332 -19.94 -5.05 -7.35
CA ILE A 332 -19.19 -6.23 -7.80
C ILE A 332 -19.20 -6.32 -9.33
N ASP A 333 -20.39 -6.16 -9.96
CA ASP A 333 -20.51 -6.22 -11.41
C ASP A 333 -19.69 -5.11 -12.09
N ASP A 334 -19.72 -3.88 -11.57
CA ASP A 334 -18.90 -2.74 -12.04
C ASP A 334 -17.39 -3.03 -11.88
N PHE A 335 -16.99 -3.59 -10.75
CA PHE A 335 -15.60 -4.01 -10.52
C PHE A 335 -15.14 -5.03 -11.56
N LEU A 336 -15.97 -6.06 -11.84
CA LEU A 336 -15.62 -7.09 -12.82
C LEU A 336 -15.49 -6.51 -14.24
N ILE A 337 -16.39 -5.60 -14.64
CA ILE A 337 -16.32 -4.92 -15.93
C ILE A 337 -15.02 -4.09 -16.04
N LYS A 338 -14.71 -3.28 -15.01
CA LYS A 338 -13.48 -2.46 -14.99
C LYS A 338 -12.23 -3.33 -14.97
N THR A 339 -12.25 -4.41 -14.22
CA THR A 339 -11.15 -5.37 -14.13
C THR A 339 -10.90 -6.05 -15.48
N ARG A 340 -11.94 -6.44 -16.19
CA ARG A 340 -11.79 -7.01 -17.55
C ARG A 340 -11.10 -6.03 -18.49
N TYR A 341 -11.57 -4.78 -18.53
CA TYR A 341 -10.92 -3.74 -19.31
C TYR A 341 -9.45 -3.53 -18.91
N ASN A 342 -9.15 -3.49 -17.60
CA ASN A 342 -7.79 -3.32 -17.10
C ASN A 342 -6.88 -4.49 -17.50
N ILE A 343 -7.39 -5.73 -17.43
CA ILE A 343 -6.68 -6.93 -17.86
C ILE A 343 -6.37 -6.85 -19.36
N ASP A 344 -7.35 -6.60 -20.21
CA ASP A 344 -7.18 -6.53 -21.66
C ASP A 344 -6.18 -5.43 -22.04
N SER A 345 -6.30 -4.24 -21.40
CA SER A 345 -5.36 -3.12 -21.58
C SER A 345 -3.94 -3.46 -21.11
N GLN A 346 -3.79 -4.16 -19.99
CA GLN A 346 -2.49 -4.55 -19.45
C GLN A 346 -1.81 -5.60 -20.35
N LEU A 347 -2.56 -6.57 -20.85
CA LEU A 347 -2.05 -7.59 -21.79
C LEU A 347 -1.58 -6.95 -23.10
N SER A 348 -2.36 -6.03 -23.65
CA SER A 348 -1.99 -5.27 -24.85
C SER A 348 -0.71 -4.45 -24.63
N ARG A 349 -0.63 -3.73 -23.49
CA ARG A 349 0.59 -2.96 -23.15
C ARG A 349 1.82 -3.85 -22.93
N TYR A 350 1.64 -5.01 -22.31
CA TYR A 350 2.74 -5.95 -22.12
C TYR A 350 3.24 -6.52 -23.43
N ALA A 351 2.34 -6.94 -24.34
CA ALA A 351 2.72 -7.43 -25.67
C ALA A 351 3.50 -6.37 -26.46
N ALA A 352 3.00 -5.13 -26.46
CA ALA A 352 3.68 -3.99 -27.11
C ALA A 352 5.05 -3.70 -26.47
N ALA A 353 5.14 -3.69 -25.13
CA ALA A 353 6.39 -3.44 -24.41
C ALA A 353 7.44 -4.53 -24.68
N LYS A 354 7.02 -5.80 -24.74
CA LYS A 354 7.89 -6.95 -25.05
C LYS A 354 8.47 -6.83 -26.47
N GLU A 355 7.65 -6.45 -27.43
CA GLU A 355 8.10 -6.22 -28.80
C GLU A 355 9.00 -5.00 -28.91
N THR A 356 8.61 -3.87 -28.26
CA THR A 356 9.40 -2.64 -28.21
C THR A 356 10.79 -2.89 -27.62
N TYR A 357 10.88 -3.64 -26.52
CA TYR A 357 12.18 -4.03 -25.93
C TYR A 357 13.02 -4.85 -26.91
N SER A 358 12.43 -5.86 -27.56
CA SER A 358 13.13 -6.69 -28.55
C SER A 358 13.63 -5.87 -29.75
N VAL A 359 12.84 -4.92 -30.23
CA VAL A 359 13.26 -4.02 -31.32
C VAL A 359 14.36 -3.06 -30.87
N ALA A 360 14.21 -2.46 -29.66
CA ALA A 360 15.20 -1.54 -29.11
C ALA A 360 16.55 -2.23 -28.85
N GLU A 361 16.55 -3.47 -28.38
CA GLU A 361 17.76 -4.29 -28.19
C GLU A 361 18.48 -4.56 -29.51
N ARG A 362 17.74 -4.97 -30.56
CA ARG A 362 18.30 -5.12 -31.92
C ARG A 362 18.80 -3.82 -32.50
N SER A 363 18.05 -2.72 -32.32
CA SER A 363 18.45 -1.39 -32.77
C SER A 363 19.75 -0.95 -32.13
N HIS A 364 19.89 -1.12 -30.81
CA HIS A 364 21.12 -0.83 -30.07
C HIS A 364 22.29 -1.66 -30.59
N THR A 365 22.11 -2.97 -30.77
CA THR A 365 23.16 -3.87 -31.28
C THR A 365 23.61 -3.44 -32.67
N ASN A 366 22.68 -3.15 -33.58
CA ASN A 366 23.01 -2.71 -34.93
C ASN A 366 23.70 -1.33 -34.94
N ALA A 367 23.25 -0.40 -34.10
CA ALA A 367 23.85 0.92 -33.99
C ALA A 367 25.28 0.87 -33.43
N LEU A 368 25.54 -0.02 -32.48
CA LEU A 368 26.91 -0.28 -31.97
C LEU A 368 27.82 -0.81 -33.08
N GLN A 369 27.38 -1.85 -33.81
CA GLN A 369 28.16 -2.42 -34.93
C GLN A 369 28.44 -1.35 -36.01
N LEU A 370 27.46 -0.53 -36.37
CA LEU A 370 27.64 0.57 -37.31
C LEU A 370 28.67 1.58 -36.78
N THR A 371 28.61 1.92 -35.52
CA THR A 371 29.54 2.84 -34.87
C THR A 371 30.98 2.30 -34.90
N GLU A 372 31.17 1.01 -34.60
CA GLU A 372 32.48 0.35 -34.68
C GLU A 372 33.07 0.40 -36.10
N LEU A 373 32.25 0.17 -37.13
CA LEU A 373 32.67 0.29 -38.53
C LEU A 373 33.04 1.74 -38.86
N TYR A 374 32.24 2.71 -38.45
CA TYR A 374 32.52 4.14 -38.70
C TYR A 374 33.79 4.62 -37.97
N GLU A 375 34.09 4.06 -36.79
CA GLU A 375 35.32 4.35 -36.06
C GLU A 375 36.56 3.84 -36.84
N GLN A 376 36.50 2.62 -37.38
CA GLN A 376 37.56 2.06 -38.24
C GLN A 376 37.73 2.86 -39.53
N GLU A 377 36.63 3.18 -40.25
CA GLU A 377 36.66 3.98 -41.49
C GLU A 377 37.13 5.41 -41.27
N PHE A 378 36.82 6.00 -40.09
CA PHE A 378 37.33 7.31 -39.69
C PHE A 378 38.86 7.28 -39.48
N GLN A 379 39.39 6.25 -38.83
CA GLN A 379 40.84 6.05 -38.64
C GLN A 379 41.56 5.94 -39.99
N LEU A 380 40.91 5.35 -40.99
CA LEU A 380 41.43 5.23 -42.37
C LEU A 380 41.22 6.50 -43.19
N GLY A 381 40.59 7.55 -42.67
CA GLY A 381 40.27 8.79 -43.38
C GLY A 381 39.15 8.67 -44.38
N GLN A 382 38.36 7.59 -44.34
CA GLN A 382 37.25 7.32 -45.29
C GLN A 382 35.91 7.91 -44.82
N LYS A 383 35.79 8.24 -43.51
CA LYS A 383 34.60 8.88 -42.90
C LYS A 383 34.99 10.20 -42.25
N SER A 384 34.02 11.11 -42.20
CA SER A 384 34.17 12.38 -41.50
C SER A 384 33.98 12.23 -39.97
N LEU A 385 34.52 13.17 -39.19
CA LEU A 385 34.26 13.27 -37.77
C LEU A 385 32.75 13.42 -37.49
N LEU A 386 32.02 14.13 -38.35
CA LEU A 386 30.59 14.32 -38.17
C LEU A 386 29.81 13.00 -38.29
N ASP A 387 30.18 12.15 -39.28
CA ASP A 387 29.57 10.82 -39.43
C ASP A 387 29.77 9.95 -38.19
N LEU A 388 31.00 9.97 -37.63
CA LEU A 388 31.31 9.24 -36.40
C LEU A 388 30.53 9.76 -35.19
N ILE A 389 30.46 11.10 -35.00
CA ILE A 389 29.69 11.72 -33.91
C ILE A 389 28.21 11.37 -34.05
N SER A 390 27.65 11.43 -35.27
CA SER A 390 26.24 11.10 -35.53
C SER A 390 25.94 9.63 -35.20
N SER A 391 26.77 8.71 -35.69
CA SER A 391 26.62 7.27 -35.42
C SER A 391 26.68 6.95 -33.92
N ARG A 392 27.61 7.55 -33.17
CA ARG A 392 27.69 7.38 -31.71
C ARG A 392 26.47 7.95 -30.98
N ASN A 393 25.97 9.11 -31.40
CA ASN A 393 24.74 9.65 -30.83
C ASN A 393 23.53 8.74 -31.08
N GLU A 394 23.43 8.14 -32.29
CA GLU A 394 22.39 7.17 -32.61
C GLU A 394 22.51 5.90 -31.74
N ALA A 395 23.72 5.37 -31.57
CA ALA A 395 23.97 4.21 -30.72
C ALA A 395 23.63 4.49 -29.25
N PHE A 396 24.00 5.67 -28.73
CA PHE A 396 23.66 6.08 -27.38
C PHE A 396 22.15 6.27 -27.20
N GLN A 397 21.44 6.86 -28.18
CA GLN A 397 19.98 7.00 -28.16
C GLN A 397 19.28 5.62 -28.15
N ALA A 398 19.78 4.69 -28.97
CA ALA A 398 19.28 3.31 -29.00
C ALA A 398 19.52 2.59 -27.67
N TYR A 399 20.68 2.81 -27.04
CA TYR A 399 20.98 2.31 -25.67
C TYR A 399 19.98 2.83 -24.64
N VAL A 400 19.73 4.13 -24.59
CA VAL A 400 18.77 4.74 -23.65
C VAL A 400 17.37 4.19 -23.88
N SER A 401 16.94 4.04 -25.14
CA SER A 401 15.65 3.47 -25.51
C SER A 401 15.52 2.00 -25.08
N MET A 402 16.58 1.21 -25.22
CA MET A 402 16.64 -0.17 -24.76
C MET A 402 16.48 -0.27 -23.23
N ILE A 403 17.22 0.55 -22.47
CA ILE A 403 17.14 0.57 -21.01
C ILE A 403 15.73 0.98 -20.55
N ASP A 404 15.17 2.05 -21.12
CA ASP A 404 13.81 2.48 -20.76
C ASP A 404 12.75 1.41 -21.05
N SER A 405 12.83 0.74 -22.19
CA SER A 405 11.94 -0.36 -22.57
C SER A 405 12.09 -1.58 -21.65
N LYS A 406 13.32 -1.93 -21.25
CA LYS A 406 13.63 -3.00 -20.29
C LYS A 406 12.92 -2.77 -18.96
N TYR A 407 13.09 -1.60 -18.38
CA TYR A 407 12.49 -1.31 -17.08
C TYR A 407 10.97 -1.09 -17.15
N SER A 408 10.46 -0.56 -18.26
CA SER A 408 9.01 -0.50 -18.52
C SER A 408 8.37 -1.90 -18.52
N LEU A 409 9.04 -2.88 -19.14
CA LEU A 409 8.60 -4.27 -19.14
C LEU A 409 8.58 -4.87 -17.71
N TYR A 410 9.57 -4.55 -16.88
CA TYR A 410 9.62 -5.01 -15.48
C TYR A 410 8.49 -4.41 -14.65
N ILE A 411 8.19 -3.13 -14.82
CA ILE A 411 7.09 -2.47 -14.13
C ILE A 411 5.73 -3.07 -14.53
N LEU A 412 5.52 -3.41 -15.80
CA LEU A 412 4.30 -4.09 -16.25
C LEU A 412 4.14 -5.49 -15.64
N LYS A 413 5.24 -6.25 -15.51
CA LYS A 413 5.23 -7.54 -14.81
C LYS A 413 4.90 -7.37 -13.33
N LEU A 414 5.46 -6.36 -12.68
CA LEU A 414 5.15 -6.03 -11.29
C LEU A 414 3.68 -5.68 -11.09
N GLN A 415 3.09 -4.89 -11.99
CA GLN A 415 1.68 -4.52 -11.93
C GLN A 415 0.76 -5.75 -12.03
N GLN A 416 1.07 -6.72 -12.90
CA GLN A 416 0.30 -7.95 -12.99
C GLN A 416 0.44 -8.80 -11.72
N LEU A 417 1.66 -8.94 -11.20
CA LEU A 417 1.93 -9.69 -9.99
C LEU A 417 1.15 -9.11 -8.80
N SER A 418 1.17 -7.78 -8.63
CA SER A 418 0.46 -7.09 -7.55
C SER A 418 -1.06 -7.14 -7.67
N LEU A 419 -1.59 -7.34 -8.87
CA LEU A 419 -3.03 -7.53 -9.09
C LEU A 419 -3.55 -8.83 -8.48
N ILE A 420 -2.70 -9.85 -8.42
CA ILE A 420 -3.07 -11.22 -8.08
C ILE A 420 -2.53 -11.62 -6.70
N PHE A 421 -1.30 -11.23 -6.36
CA PHE A 421 -0.61 -11.69 -5.16
C PHE A 421 -0.08 -10.53 -4.31
N HIS A 422 0.08 -10.80 -3.03
CA HIS A 422 0.83 -9.93 -2.14
C HIS A 422 2.33 -10.07 -2.45
N LEU A 423 2.94 -8.95 -2.81
CA LEU A 423 4.33 -8.92 -3.27
C LEU A 423 5.32 -9.42 -2.20
N MET A 424 5.02 -9.18 -0.91
CA MET A 424 5.84 -9.67 0.19
C MET A 424 5.84 -11.20 0.30
N ASP A 425 4.74 -11.86 0.01
CA ASP A 425 4.66 -13.32 0.03
C ASP A 425 5.47 -13.91 -1.13
N TYR A 426 5.42 -13.23 -2.28
CA TYR A 426 6.25 -13.55 -3.42
C TYR A 426 7.75 -13.39 -3.12
N LEU A 427 8.17 -12.28 -2.50
CA LEU A 427 9.56 -12.02 -2.11
C LEU A 427 10.09 -13.00 -1.06
N LYS A 428 9.23 -13.56 -0.21
CA LYS A 428 9.56 -14.60 0.77
C LYS A 428 9.58 -16.01 0.19
N GLY A 429 9.13 -16.20 -1.05
CA GLY A 429 9.02 -17.52 -1.70
C GLY A 429 7.81 -18.35 -1.28
N ASN A 430 6.86 -17.76 -0.55
CA ASN A 430 5.67 -18.47 -0.04
C ASN A 430 4.64 -18.81 -1.12
N THR A 431 4.79 -18.27 -2.34
CA THR A 431 3.85 -18.45 -3.46
C THR A 431 4.33 -19.51 -4.48
N GLU A 432 5.42 -20.24 -4.19
CA GLU A 432 5.99 -21.22 -5.17
C GLU A 432 5.01 -22.35 -5.53
N SER A 433 4.18 -22.80 -4.59
CA SER A 433 3.17 -23.84 -4.86
C SER A 433 2.02 -23.32 -5.74
N GLU A 434 1.66 -22.05 -5.61
CA GLU A 434 0.57 -21.44 -6.39
C GLU A 434 1.04 -21.02 -7.79
N LEU A 435 2.31 -20.61 -7.94
CA LEU A 435 2.93 -20.33 -9.24
C LEU A 435 3.08 -21.58 -10.13
N ASN A 436 3.22 -22.76 -9.54
CA ASN A 436 3.28 -24.02 -10.28
C ASN A 436 1.92 -24.43 -10.87
N VAL A 437 0.81 -23.92 -10.34
CA VAL A 437 -0.54 -24.11 -10.92
C VAL A 437 -0.75 -23.25 -12.18
N MET A 438 0.13 -22.28 -12.43
CA MET A 438 0.07 -21.39 -13.59
C MET A 438 0.72 -21.95 -14.86
N LYS A 439 1.53 -22.99 -14.72
CA LYS A 439 2.12 -23.72 -15.85
C LYS A 439 1.08 -24.62 -16.51
#